data_281101b802333175ad91e6a5f7e5dca1
#
_entry.id   281101b802333175ad91e6a5f7e5dca1
#
_cell.length_a   1.000
_cell.length_b   1.000
_cell.length_c   1.000
_cell.angle_alpha   90.00
_cell.angle_beta   90.00
_cell.angle_gamma   90.00
#
_symmetry.space_group_name_H-M   'P 1'
#
loop_
_entity.id
_entity.type
_entity.pdbx_description
1 polymer ?
#
loop_
_entity_poly.entity_id
_entity_poly.type
_entity_poly.pdbx_seq_one_letter_code
_entity_poly.pdbx_strand_id
1 'polypeptide(L)'
;SVAWLRFPSPGRDVQDTAWAKIIEPEDAKNAPTLLYCHGLGEETELRNRFLDEIPPLVAMGVRVIRLEAPWHNRRFVPGLWSGEPFLGRAPGGPIFMFDTHVRELGILTQWCRARYGTPVGIGGLSMGGLTAQLAAYRAKFWPKAMQPDALFLAAVNEDMWQICFDGSIGSGAGVGGVVRGAGWTDPDLERLRRLTNPTGSPVMDPSRIVMKLGLA
;
A
#
# COMPACT_ATOMS: atom_id res chain seq x y z
N SER A 1 -11.38 -20.20 -4.65
CA SER A 1 -10.70 -20.17 -5.97
C SER A 1 -9.63 -19.09 -6.02
N VAL A 2 -8.76 -19.16 -7.05
CA VAL A 2 -7.70 -18.16 -7.27
C VAL A 2 -7.73 -17.70 -8.73
N ALA A 3 -7.71 -16.37 -8.94
CA ALA A 3 -7.67 -15.74 -10.25
C ALA A 3 -6.74 -14.54 -10.27
N TRP A 4 -6.40 -14.05 -11.46
CA TRP A 4 -5.60 -12.85 -11.64
C TRP A 4 -6.38 -11.79 -12.41
N LEU A 5 -6.31 -10.57 -11.90
CA LEU A 5 -6.83 -9.37 -12.54
C LEU A 5 -5.65 -8.51 -13.01
N ARG A 6 -5.80 -7.90 -14.17
CA ARG A 6 -4.87 -6.90 -14.69
C ARG A 6 -5.64 -5.74 -15.33
N PHE A 7 -5.11 -4.53 -15.18
CA PHE A 7 -5.69 -3.32 -15.77
C PHE A 7 -4.59 -2.27 -15.99
N PRO A 8 -4.80 -1.30 -16.90
CA PRO A 8 -3.86 -0.19 -17.06
C PRO A 8 -3.74 0.62 -15.76
N SER A 9 -2.51 0.83 -15.29
CA SER A 9 -2.28 1.66 -14.11
C SER A 9 -2.57 3.13 -14.44
N PRO A 10 -3.26 3.87 -13.56
CA PRO A 10 -3.56 5.29 -13.74
C PRO A 10 -2.38 6.20 -13.39
N GLY A 11 -1.25 5.64 -12.99
CA GLY A 11 -0.06 6.39 -12.59
C GLY A 11 0.52 7.18 -13.76
N ARG A 12 0.93 8.43 -13.53
CA ARG A 12 1.59 9.24 -14.55
C ARG A 12 3.06 8.86 -14.70
N ASP A 13 3.70 8.53 -13.58
CA ASP A 13 5.13 8.26 -13.49
C ASP A 13 5.44 6.75 -13.45
N VAL A 14 4.41 5.94 -13.24
CA VAL A 14 4.47 4.48 -13.29
C VAL A 14 3.45 4.02 -14.32
N GLN A 15 3.83 4.14 -15.59
CA GLN A 15 2.99 3.72 -16.72
C GLN A 15 3.22 2.23 -16.98
N ASP A 16 2.49 1.39 -16.29
CA ASP A 16 2.56 -0.05 -16.42
C ASP A 16 1.17 -0.70 -16.28
N THR A 17 1.16 -2.02 -16.22
CA THR A 17 -0.03 -2.82 -15.94
C THR A 17 -0.10 -3.09 -14.45
N ALA A 18 -1.19 -2.66 -13.81
CA ALA A 18 -1.51 -3.04 -12.45
C ALA A 18 -1.98 -4.51 -12.42
N TRP A 19 -1.54 -5.24 -11.39
CA TRP A 19 -1.86 -6.65 -11.17
C TRP A 19 -2.47 -6.86 -9.79
N ALA A 20 -3.46 -7.73 -9.72
CA ALA A 20 -4.05 -8.15 -8.46
C ALA A 20 -4.41 -9.62 -8.47
N LYS A 21 -4.14 -10.32 -7.37
CA LYS A 21 -4.51 -11.72 -7.14
C LYS A 21 -5.83 -11.76 -6.39
N ILE A 22 -6.85 -12.38 -6.96
CA ILE A 22 -8.16 -12.60 -6.35
C ILE A 22 -8.12 -13.96 -5.68
N ILE A 23 -8.45 -14.01 -4.39
CA ILE A 23 -8.55 -15.23 -3.58
C ILE A 23 -9.95 -15.25 -2.97
N GLU A 24 -10.75 -16.22 -3.39
CA GLU A 24 -12.15 -16.31 -2.98
C GLU A 24 -12.35 -17.43 -1.96
N PRO A 25 -13.22 -17.22 -0.94
CA PRO A 25 -13.67 -18.26 -0.04
C PRO A 25 -14.53 -19.31 -0.79
N GLU A 26 -14.88 -20.40 -0.13
CA GLU A 26 -15.74 -21.44 -0.71
C GLU A 26 -17.12 -20.90 -1.07
N ASP A 27 -17.75 -20.15 -0.15
CA ASP A 27 -18.99 -19.41 -0.44
C ASP A 27 -18.64 -17.94 -0.79
N ALA A 28 -18.35 -17.72 -2.06
CA ALA A 28 -17.94 -16.41 -2.55
C ALA A 28 -19.11 -15.48 -2.93
N LYS A 29 -20.36 -16.01 -3.01
CA LYS A 29 -21.49 -15.25 -3.57
C LYS A 29 -21.77 -13.94 -2.83
N ASN A 30 -21.78 -13.98 -1.49
CA ASN A 30 -22.05 -12.84 -0.62
C ASN A 30 -20.82 -12.36 0.15
N ALA A 31 -19.63 -12.86 -0.19
CA ALA A 31 -18.39 -12.54 0.50
C ALA A 31 -18.08 -11.05 0.43
N PRO A 32 -17.85 -10.37 1.56
CA PRO A 32 -17.28 -9.03 1.53
C PRO A 32 -15.87 -9.08 0.92
N THR A 33 -15.44 -7.98 0.31
CA THR A 33 -14.15 -7.91 -0.35
C THR A 33 -13.18 -7.06 0.44
N LEU A 34 -11.96 -7.54 0.67
CA LEU A 34 -10.84 -6.77 1.16
C LEU A 34 -9.82 -6.56 0.02
N LEU A 35 -9.60 -5.32 -0.37
CA LEU A 35 -8.47 -4.94 -1.21
C LEU A 35 -7.25 -4.83 -0.33
N TYR A 36 -6.33 -5.78 -0.47
CA TYR A 36 -5.16 -5.92 0.39
C TYR A 36 -3.89 -5.44 -0.30
N CYS A 37 -3.17 -4.53 0.36
CA CYS A 37 -1.87 -4.02 -0.04
C CYS A 37 -0.78 -4.68 0.79
N HIS A 38 0.24 -5.24 0.13
CA HIS A 38 1.35 -5.93 0.79
C HIS A 38 2.39 -4.96 1.40
N GLY A 39 3.21 -5.47 2.32
CA GLY A 39 4.36 -4.76 2.89
C GLY A 39 5.54 -4.66 1.93
N LEU A 40 6.53 -3.83 2.29
CA LEU A 40 7.78 -3.74 1.56
C LEU A 40 8.56 -5.06 1.65
N GLY A 41 9.05 -5.57 0.52
CA GLY A 41 9.83 -6.81 0.45
C GLY A 41 9.03 -8.10 0.60
N GLU A 42 7.70 -8.04 0.59
CA GLU A 42 6.83 -9.22 0.53
C GLU A 42 6.73 -9.79 -0.89
N GLU A 43 7.88 -10.13 -1.46
CA GLU A 43 8.02 -10.41 -2.89
C GLU A 43 7.70 -11.84 -3.28
N THR A 44 7.61 -12.72 -2.33
CA THR A 44 7.38 -14.11 -2.66
C THR A 44 6.35 -14.74 -1.76
N GLU A 45 5.39 -15.42 -2.38
CA GLU A 45 4.50 -16.37 -1.70
C GLU A 45 5.27 -17.40 -0.85
N LEU A 46 6.58 -17.55 -1.09
CA LEU A 46 7.47 -18.45 -0.34
C LEU A 46 7.83 -17.90 1.04
N ARG A 47 8.00 -16.59 1.17
CA ARG A 47 8.46 -15.95 2.42
C ARG A 47 7.37 -15.91 3.48
N ASN A 48 6.12 -15.88 3.07
CA ASN A 48 4.97 -15.64 3.94
C ASN A 48 4.23 -16.90 4.38
N ARG A 49 4.73 -18.10 4.11
CA ARG A 49 4.06 -19.35 4.52
C ARG A 49 3.77 -19.45 6.02
N PHE A 50 4.48 -18.70 6.86
CA PHE A 50 4.34 -18.74 8.32
C PHE A 50 3.63 -17.50 8.92
N LEU A 51 3.49 -16.43 8.16
CA LEU A 51 2.93 -15.15 8.63
C LEU A 51 1.94 -14.55 7.60
N ASP A 52 1.36 -15.39 6.74
CA ASP A 52 0.39 -14.94 5.73
C ASP A 52 -0.98 -14.79 6.41
N GLU A 53 -1.43 -13.57 6.55
CA GLU A 53 -2.73 -13.21 7.12
C GLU A 53 -3.90 -13.45 6.13
N ILE A 54 -3.63 -13.71 4.87
CA ILE A 54 -4.66 -13.90 3.83
C ILE A 54 -5.46 -15.19 4.03
N PRO A 55 -4.84 -16.37 4.27
CA PRO A 55 -5.60 -17.59 4.46
C PRO A 55 -6.61 -17.53 5.61
N PRO A 56 -6.29 -16.99 6.81
CA PRO A 56 -7.28 -16.79 7.86
C PRO A 56 -8.45 -15.92 7.43
N LEU A 57 -8.21 -14.80 6.73
CA LEU A 57 -9.26 -13.92 6.25
C LEU A 57 -10.19 -14.62 5.26
N VAL A 58 -9.63 -15.41 4.35
CA VAL A 58 -10.39 -16.19 3.37
C VAL A 58 -11.21 -17.28 4.09
N ALA A 59 -10.64 -17.93 5.10
CA ALA A 59 -11.36 -18.93 5.92
C ALA A 59 -12.53 -18.30 6.70
N MET A 60 -12.43 -17.03 7.05
CA MET A 60 -13.52 -16.25 7.68
C MET A 60 -14.59 -15.80 6.67
N GLY A 61 -14.50 -16.19 5.40
CA GLY A 61 -15.47 -15.84 4.37
C GLY A 61 -15.21 -14.52 3.66
N VAL A 62 -14.03 -13.92 3.80
CA VAL A 62 -13.66 -12.68 3.12
C VAL A 62 -13.00 -12.99 1.77
N ARG A 63 -13.47 -12.37 0.69
CA ARG A 63 -12.74 -12.33 -0.58
C ARG A 63 -11.57 -11.38 -0.44
N VAL A 64 -10.36 -11.85 -0.67
CA VAL A 64 -9.17 -11.01 -0.63
C VAL A 64 -8.66 -10.76 -2.05
N ILE A 65 -8.48 -9.50 -2.41
CA ILE A 65 -7.86 -9.08 -3.66
C ILE A 65 -6.54 -8.41 -3.30
N ARG A 66 -5.44 -9.15 -3.47
CA ARG A 66 -4.09 -8.69 -3.18
C ARG A 66 -3.55 -7.91 -4.36
N LEU A 67 -3.45 -6.60 -4.20
CA LEU A 67 -2.91 -5.69 -5.22
C LEU A 67 -1.38 -5.63 -5.13
N GLU A 68 -0.71 -5.76 -6.27
CA GLU A 68 0.75 -5.59 -6.36
C GLU A 68 1.10 -4.10 -6.47
N ALA A 69 1.94 -3.62 -5.56
CA ALA A 69 2.39 -2.23 -5.57
C ALA A 69 3.26 -1.94 -6.82
N PRO A 70 3.27 -0.70 -7.33
CA PRO A 70 4.19 -0.29 -8.38
C PRO A 70 5.64 -0.68 -8.05
N TRP A 71 6.36 -1.18 -9.06
CA TRP A 71 7.74 -1.67 -8.99
C TRP A 71 7.97 -2.93 -8.14
N HIS A 72 6.93 -3.57 -7.65
CA HIS A 72 7.01 -4.80 -6.87
C HIS A 72 6.46 -6.00 -7.66
N ASN A 73 6.91 -7.19 -7.32
CA ASN A 73 6.45 -8.46 -7.89
C ASN A 73 6.47 -8.45 -9.43
N ARG A 74 5.33 -8.63 -10.11
CA ARG A 74 5.21 -8.63 -11.59
C ARG A 74 5.45 -7.27 -12.23
N ARG A 75 5.52 -6.23 -11.41
CA ARG A 75 5.74 -4.83 -11.83
C ARG A 75 7.17 -4.36 -11.57
N PHE A 76 8.09 -5.28 -11.22
CA PHE A 76 9.49 -4.93 -11.00
C PHE A 76 10.16 -4.41 -12.27
N VAL A 77 11.17 -3.57 -12.12
CA VAL A 77 11.97 -3.07 -13.24
C VAL A 77 13.07 -4.09 -13.54
N PRO A 78 13.19 -4.62 -14.75
CA PRO A 78 14.25 -5.56 -15.10
C PRO A 78 15.65 -5.01 -14.76
N GLY A 79 16.48 -5.82 -14.10
CA GLY A 79 17.81 -5.44 -13.65
C GLY A 79 17.89 -4.79 -12.26
N LEU A 80 16.73 -4.49 -11.65
CA LEU A 80 16.63 -3.99 -10.29
C LEU A 80 15.95 -5.03 -9.41
N TRP A 81 16.17 -4.99 -8.09
CA TRP A 81 15.36 -5.81 -7.19
C TRP A 81 13.96 -5.22 -7.02
N SER A 82 13.02 -6.05 -6.63
CA SER A 82 11.63 -5.64 -6.46
C SER A 82 11.49 -4.57 -5.36
N GLY A 83 10.83 -3.47 -5.70
CA GLY A 83 10.72 -2.30 -4.83
C GLY A 83 11.95 -1.37 -4.81
N GLU A 84 13.03 -1.68 -5.50
CA GLU A 84 14.23 -0.81 -5.51
C GLU A 84 13.93 0.64 -5.93
N PRO A 85 13.13 0.92 -6.97
CA PRO A 85 12.83 2.31 -7.33
C PRO A 85 12.05 3.07 -6.26
N PHE A 86 11.32 2.37 -5.39
CA PHE A 86 10.64 3.00 -4.25
C PHE A 86 11.66 3.66 -3.32
N LEU A 87 12.77 2.99 -3.02
CA LEU A 87 13.82 3.50 -2.15
C LEU A 87 14.85 4.33 -2.91
N GLY A 88 15.35 3.81 -4.03
CA GLY A 88 16.45 4.41 -4.79
C GLY A 88 16.11 5.73 -5.47
N ARG A 89 14.81 6.04 -5.65
CA ARG A 89 14.34 7.31 -6.21
C ARG A 89 13.73 8.24 -5.15
N ALA A 90 14.08 8.04 -3.87
CA ALA A 90 13.59 8.92 -2.81
C ALA A 90 14.06 10.39 -3.04
N PRO A 91 13.21 11.39 -2.70
CA PRO A 91 11.86 11.29 -2.14
C PRO A 91 10.76 11.04 -3.19
N GLY A 92 11.05 11.13 -4.47
CA GLY A 92 10.07 10.99 -5.55
C GLY A 92 9.47 9.59 -5.63
N GLY A 93 10.30 8.54 -5.48
CA GLY A 93 9.87 7.15 -5.58
C GLY A 93 8.69 6.81 -4.66
N PRO A 94 8.79 7.05 -3.33
CA PRO A 94 7.67 6.86 -2.42
C PRO A 94 6.42 7.65 -2.80
N ILE A 95 6.57 8.93 -3.15
CA ILE A 95 5.44 9.80 -3.52
C ILE A 95 4.71 9.25 -4.73
N PHE A 96 5.42 8.90 -5.79
CA PHE A 96 4.84 8.38 -7.03
C PHE A 96 4.20 7.01 -6.84
N MET A 97 4.86 6.14 -6.08
CA MET A 97 4.32 4.81 -5.79
C MET A 97 3.02 4.90 -4.99
N PHE A 98 3.00 5.68 -3.91
CA PHE A 98 1.79 5.83 -3.09
C PHE A 98 0.66 6.52 -3.87
N ASP A 99 0.92 7.59 -4.63
CA ASP A 99 -0.11 8.26 -5.43
C ASP A 99 -0.74 7.30 -6.45
N THR A 100 0.09 6.53 -7.14
CA THR A 100 -0.36 5.54 -8.11
C THR A 100 -1.19 4.43 -7.45
N HIS A 101 -0.66 3.81 -6.40
CA HIS A 101 -1.29 2.68 -5.71
C HIS A 101 -2.62 3.07 -5.04
N VAL A 102 -2.70 4.28 -4.48
CA VAL A 102 -3.94 4.86 -3.93
C VAL A 102 -5.02 5.02 -5.01
N ARG A 103 -4.66 5.50 -6.21
CA ARG A 103 -5.61 5.61 -7.32
C ARG A 103 -6.09 4.25 -7.81
N GLU A 104 -5.19 3.27 -7.87
CA GLU A 104 -5.53 1.88 -8.22
C GLU A 104 -6.53 1.28 -7.24
N LEU A 105 -6.37 1.55 -5.93
CA LEU A 105 -7.33 1.13 -4.91
C LEU A 105 -8.73 1.73 -5.14
N GLY A 106 -8.81 3.01 -5.50
CA GLY A 106 -10.10 3.64 -5.83
C GLY A 106 -10.78 2.98 -7.03
N ILE A 107 -10.04 2.72 -8.10
CA ILE A 107 -10.53 2.03 -9.31
C ILE A 107 -11.02 0.62 -8.96
N LEU A 108 -10.23 -0.13 -8.19
CA LEU A 108 -10.60 -1.48 -7.77
C LEU A 108 -11.80 -1.50 -6.84
N THR A 109 -11.92 -0.52 -5.94
CA THR A 109 -13.11 -0.39 -5.08
C THR A 109 -14.38 -0.26 -5.92
N GLN A 110 -14.37 0.63 -6.91
CA GLN A 110 -15.50 0.79 -7.83
C GLN A 110 -15.79 -0.50 -8.62
N TRP A 111 -14.73 -1.13 -9.15
CA TRP A 111 -14.86 -2.37 -9.91
C TRP A 111 -15.45 -3.50 -9.05
N CYS A 112 -14.98 -3.67 -7.81
CA CYS A 112 -15.48 -4.68 -6.89
C CYS A 112 -16.96 -4.46 -6.56
N ARG A 113 -17.38 -3.22 -6.31
CA ARG A 113 -18.81 -2.90 -6.07
C ARG A 113 -19.67 -3.26 -7.26
N ALA A 114 -19.23 -2.89 -8.47
CA ALA A 114 -19.97 -3.21 -9.69
C ALA A 114 -20.00 -4.71 -9.97
N ARG A 115 -18.93 -5.42 -9.66
CA ARG A 115 -18.75 -6.86 -9.97
C ARG A 115 -19.47 -7.76 -8.98
N TYR A 116 -19.40 -7.44 -7.68
CA TYR A 116 -19.83 -8.34 -6.60
C TYR A 116 -21.05 -7.83 -5.84
N GLY A 117 -21.30 -6.52 -5.82
CA GLY A 117 -22.42 -5.92 -5.08
C GLY A 117 -22.32 -6.03 -3.56
N THR A 118 -21.14 -6.42 -3.03
CA THR A 118 -20.90 -6.62 -1.60
C THR A 118 -20.02 -5.49 -1.02
N PRO A 119 -19.99 -5.31 0.32
CA PRO A 119 -19.10 -4.33 0.94
C PRO A 119 -17.64 -4.51 0.55
N VAL A 120 -16.92 -3.39 0.39
CA VAL A 120 -15.52 -3.36 0.00
C VAL A 120 -14.70 -2.61 1.04
N GLY A 121 -13.83 -3.34 1.75
CA GLY A 121 -12.80 -2.76 2.62
C GLY A 121 -11.48 -2.59 1.87
N ILE A 122 -10.63 -1.71 2.38
CA ILE A 122 -9.23 -1.59 1.97
C ILE A 122 -8.33 -1.85 3.18
N GLY A 123 -7.13 -2.35 2.94
CA GLY A 123 -6.22 -2.60 4.05
C GLY A 123 -4.85 -3.07 3.62
N GLY A 124 -3.99 -3.35 4.58
CA GLY A 124 -2.68 -3.90 4.30
C GLY A 124 -1.74 -3.91 5.48
N LEU A 125 -0.55 -4.43 5.22
CA LEU A 125 0.53 -4.58 6.18
C LEU A 125 1.62 -3.53 5.91
N SER A 126 2.13 -2.88 6.96
CA SER A 126 3.29 -1.98 6.89
C SER A 126 3.13 -0.92 5.76
N MET A 127 3.96 -0.94 4.73
CA MET A 127 3.84 -0.06 3.54
C MET A 127 2.43 -0.11 2.92
N GLY A 128 1.84 -1.30 2.83
CA GLY A 128 0.48 -1.48 2.32
C GLY A 128 -0.58 -0.88 3.23
N GLY A 129 -0.39 -0.95 4.55
CA GLY A 129 -1.26 -0.30 5.52
C GLY A 129 -1.20 1.23 5.40
N LEU A 130 -0.01 1.80 5.17
CA LEU A 130 0.14 3.23 4.90
C LEU A 130 -0.58 3.63 3.59
N THR A 131 -0.45 2.80 2.55
CA THR A 131 -1.22 3.00 1.30
C THR A 131 -2.72 3.05 1.56
N ALA A 132 -3.24 2.11 2.37
CA ALA A 132 -4.65 2.05 2.72
C ALA A 132 -5.11 3.28 3.52
N GLN A 133 -4.30 3.76 4.47
CA GLN A 133 -4.58 5.01 5.20
C GLN A 133 -4.67 6.22 4.27
N LEU A 134 -3.70 6.37 3.35
CA LEU A 134 -3.70 7.45 2.36
C LEU A 134 -4.91 7.36 1.43
N ALA A 135 -5.29 6.15 1.00
CA ALA A 135 -6.48 5.92 0.20
C ALA A 135 -7.76 6.28 0.96
N ALA A 136 -7.90 5.88 2.22
CA ALA A 136 -9.04 6.22 3.06
C ALA A 136 -9.18 7.74 3.24
N TYR A 137 -8.07 8.45 3.41
CA TYR A 137 -8.09 9.91 3.47
C TYR A 137 -8.56 10.53 2.16
N ARG A 138 -8.04 10.08 1.02
CA ARG A 138 -8.42 10.60 -0.30
C ARG A 138 -9.84 10.23 -0.70
N ALA A 139 -10.33 9.10 -0.20
CA ALA A 139 -11.65 8.57 -0.53
C ALA A 139 -12.80 9.54 -0.23
N LYS A 140 -12.65 10.42 0.76
CA LYS A 140 -13.65 11.47 1.06
C LYS A 140 -13.92 12.43 -0.10
N PHE A 141 -12.97 12.55 -1.04
CA PHE A 141 -13.07 13.40 -2.23
C PHE A 141 -13.44 12.60 -3.49
N TRP A 142 -13.58 11.28 -3.39
CA TRP A 142 -13.91 10.41 -4.50
C TRP A 142 -15.42 10.22 -4.67
N PRO A 143 -15.88 9.84 -5.86
CA PRO A 143 -17.22 9.37 -6.06
C PRO A 143 -17.56 8.25 -5.07
N LYS A 144 -18.81 8.18 -4.60
CA LYS A 144 -19.25 7.19 -3.58
C LYS A 144 -18.90 5.76 -3.95
N ALA A 145 -18.96 5.41 -5.24
CA ALA A 145 -18.62 4.09 -5.73
C ALA A 145 -17.16 3.69 -5.49
N MET A 146 -16.25 4.65 -5.34
CA MET A 146 -14.81 4.45 -5.09
C MET A 146 -14.46 4.50 -3.60
N GLN A 147 -15.40 4.89 -2.73
CA GLN A 147 -15.14 5.01 -1.29
C GLN A 147 -15.22 3.63 -0.62
N PRO A 148 -14.20 3.19 0.15
CA PRO A 148 -14.27 1.94 0.89
C PRO A 148 -15.26 2.01 2.06
N ASP A 149 -15.77 0.86 2.47
CA ASP A 149 -16.69 0.73 3.61
C ASP A 149 -15.97 0.46 4.93
N ALA A 150 -14.74 -0.10 4.86
CA ALA A 150 -13.97 -0.48 6.03
C ALA A 150 -12.47 -0.30 5.78
N LEU A 151 -11.70 -0.17 6.86
CA LEU A 151 -10.25 -0.06 6.86
C LEU A 151 -9.65 -1.15 7.75
N PHE A 152 -8.70 -1.93 7.20
CA PHE A 152 -7.92 -2.94 7.92
C PHE A 152 -6.43 -2.56 7.91
N LEU A 153 -5.84 -2.40 9.07
CA LEU A 153 -4.45 -1.97 9.22
C LEU A 153 -3.67 -2.94 10.10
N ALA A 154 -2.54 -3.41 9.59
CA ALA A 154 -1.62 -4.26 10.32
C ALA A 154 -0.20 -3.69 10.31
N ALA A 155 0.46 -3.65 11.48
CA ALA A 155 1.85 -3.20 11.66
C ALA A 155 2.15 -1.86 10.96
N VAL A 156 1.27 -0.88 11.11
CA VAL A 156 1.40 0.46 10.52
C VAL A 156 1.93 1.43 11.57
N ASN A 157 2.85 2.28 11.16
CA ASN A 157 3.26 3.46 11.91
C ASN A 157 2.83 4.70 11.13
N GLU A 158 2.44 5.74 11.84
CA GLU A 158 2.02 7.03 11.28
C GLU A 158 3.20 7.90 10.84
N ASP A 159 4.38 7.67 11.40
CA ASP A 159 5.58 8.47 11.13
C ASP A 159 6.52 7.73 10.16
N MET A 160 6.53 8.20 8.91
CA MET A 160 7.41 7.68 7.87
C MET A 160 8.90 7.85 8.22
N TRP A 161 9.25 8.85 8.99
CA TRP A 161 10.63 9.04 9.42
C TRP A 161 11.05 7.92 10.38
N GLN A 162 10.22 7.63 11.38
CA GLN A 162 10.48 6.52 12.30
C GLN A 162 10.58 5.18 11.56
N ILE A 163 9.69 4.94 10.60
CA ILE A 163 9.74 3.71 9.79
C ILE A 163 11.07 3.61 9.04
N CYS A 164 11.48 4.69 8.38
CA CYS A 164 12.59 4.66 7.43
C CYS A 164 13.96 4.86 8.07
N PHE A 165 14.07 5.53 9.21
CA PHE A 165 15.36 5.98 9.76
C PHE A 165 15.60 5.62 11.22
N ASP A 166 14.58 5.64 12.09
CA ASP A 166 14.74 5.44 13.53
C ASP A 166 14.33 4.04 13.99
N GLY A 167 13.45 3.36 13.24
CA GLY A 167 12.94 2.03 13.57
C GLY A 167 13.90 0.89 13.20
N SER A 168 13.55 -0.32 13.62
CA SER A 168 14.34 -1.54 13.34
C SER A 168 14.56 -1.83 11.85
N ILE A 169 13.67 -1.36 10.99
CA ILE A 169 13.79 -1.46 9.52
C ILE A 169 14.72 -0.37 8.97
N GLY A 170 14.83 0.77 9.66
CA GLY A 170 15.58 1.94 9.20
C GLY A 170 17.03 1.96 9.65
N SER A 171 17.37 1.28 10.75
CA SER A 171 18.72 1.28 11.30
C SER A 171 19.66 0.35 10.53
N GLY A 172 20.89 0.79 10.27
CA GLY A 172 21.94 0.00 9.63
C GLY A 172 21.75 -0.21 8.13
N ALA A 173 21.56 -1.45 7.70
CA ALA A 173 21.39 -1.84 6.29
C ALA A 173 19.95 -1.60 5.74
N GLY A 174 19.07 -1.04 6.53
CA GLY A 174 17.69 -0.72 6.14
C GLY A 174 17.60 0.48 5.19
N VAL A 175 16.40 1.08 5.14
CA VAL A 175 16.11 2.22 4.23
C VAL A 175 17.10 3.37 4.41
N GLY A 176 17.45 3.70 5.66
CA GLY A 176 18.43 4.74 5.97
C GLY A 176 19.82 4.44 5.40
N GLY A 177 20.27 3.17 5.45
CA GLY A 177 21.52 2.72 4.86
C GLY A 177 21.52 2.81 3.33
N VAL A 178 20.43 2.37 2.69
CA VAL A 178 20.28 2.47 1.23
C VAL A 178 20.31 3.92 0.75
N VAL A 179 19.58 4.81 1.43
CA VAL A 179 19.50 6.22 1.07
C VAL A 179 20.87 6.91 1.25
N ARG A 180 21.59 6.65 2.34
CA ARG A 180 22.97 7.14 2.53
C ARG A 180 23.95 6.56 1.52
N GLY A 181 23.82 5.27 1.21
CA GLY A 181 24.62 4.62 0.16
C GLY A 181 24.38 5.22 -1.24
N ALA A 182 23.19 5.76 -1.47
CA ALA A 182 22.85 6.51 -2.68
C ALA A 182 23.36 7.97 -2.67
N GLY A 183 24.15 8.36 -1.66
CA GLY A 183 24.79 9.68 -1.58
C GLY A 183 24.02 10.77 -0.85
N TRP A 184 22.92 10.41 -0.17
CA TRP A 184 22.19 11.39 0.64
C TRP A 184 22.96 11.75 1.90
N THR A 185 23.11 13.03 2.14
CA THR A 185 23.78 13.59 3.33
C THR A 185 22.79 13.80 4.48
N ASP A 186 23.30 13.98 5.70
CA ASP A 186 22.43 14.31 6.85
C ASP A 186 21.62 15.59 6.67
N PRO A 187 22.12 16.67 6.03
CA PRO A 187 21.30 17.80 5.64
C PRO A 187 20.13 17.45 4.69
N ASP A 188 20.34 16.53 3.73
CA ASP A 188 19.28 16.08 2.82
C ASP A 188 18.22 15.31 3.59
N LEU A 189 18.63 14.44 4.51
CA LEU A 189 17.77 13.67 5.37
C LEU A 189 16.95 14.58 6.30
N GLU A 190 17.56 15.60 6.88
CA GLU A 190 16.84 16.57 7.71
C GLU A 190 15.82 17.38 6.89
N ARG A 191 16.17 17.71 5.65
CA ARG A 191 15.22 18.35 4.72
C ARG A 191 14.04 17.43 4.40
N LEU A 192 14.31 16.14 4.15
CA LEU A 192 13.27 15.14 3.95
C LEU A 192 12.39 15.00 5.18
N ARG A 193 12.99 14.97 6.39
CA ARG A 193 12.26 14.93 7.66
C ARG A 193 11.28 16.08 7.80
N ARG A 194 11.68 17.29 7.49
CA ARG A 194 10.79 18.46 7.53
C ARG A 194 9.62 18.34 6.56
N LEU A 195 9.86 17.76 5.38
CA LEU A 195 8.82 17.54 4.37
C LEU A 195 7.83 16.43 4.78
N THR A 196 8.30 15.42 5.50
CA THR A 196 7.50 14.24 5.91
C THR A 196 7.02 14.32 7.35
N ASN A 197 7.47 15.33 8.13
CA ASN A 197 7.09 15.49 9.53
C ASN A 197 5.57 15.73 9.64
N PRO A 198 4.90 15.10 10.63
CA PRO A 198 3.48 15.30 10.94
C PRO A 198 3.01 16.74 11.00
N THR A 199 3.89 17.66 11.41
CA THR A 199 3.59 19.10 11.46
C THR A 199 3.70 19.82 10.11
N GLY A 200 4.31 19.20 9.09
CA GLY A 200 4.68 19.88 7.84
C GLY A 200 3.90 19.44 6.60
N SER A 201 3.50 18.20 6.46
CA SER A 201 2.85 17.74 5.24
C SER A 201 1.54 16.98 5.51
N PRO A 202 0.39 17.55 5.15
CA PRO A 202 -0.90 16.88 5.28
C PRO A 202 -1.06 15.66 4.35
N VAL A 203 -0.13 15.44 3.43
CA VAL A 203 -0.17 14.34 2.45
C VAL A 203 0.48 13.06 2.99
N MET A 204 1.42 13.21 3.94
CA MET A 204 2.26 12.11 4.43
C MET A 204 2.03 11.81 5.91
N ASP A 205 1.07 12.48 6.57
CA ASP A 205 0.75 12.27 7.97
C ASP A 205 -0.57 11.51 8.14
N PRO A 206 -0.52 10.18 8.31
CA PRO A 206 -1.72 9.38 8.51
C PRO A 206 -2.44 9.69 9.83
N SER A 207 -1.75 10.17 10.88
CA SER A 207 -2.37 10.43 12.18
C SER A 207 -3.42 11.54 12.12
N ARG A 208 -3.19 12.55 11.29
CA ARG A 208 -4.19 13.60 11.02
C ARG A 208 -5.40 13.10 10.26
N ILE A 209 -5.28 11.96 9.61
CA ILE A 209 -6.34 11.31 8.85
C ILE A 209 -7.29 10.58 9.79
N VAL A 210 -6.76 9.81 10.74
CA VAL A 210 -7.53 9.00 11.71
C VAL A 210 -8.42 9.90 12.57
N MET A 211 -7.89 11.02 13.10
CA MET A 211 -8.66 11.97 13.89
C MET A 211 -9.79 12.66 13.12
N LYS A 212 -9.67 12.80 11.80
CA LYS A 212 -10.72 13.42 10.96
C LYS A 212 -11.78 12.47 10.47
N LEU A 213 -11.54 11.15 10.49
CA LEU A 213 -12.52 10.15 10.09
C LEU A 213 -13.48 9.77 11.23
N GLY A 214 -13.30 10.31 12.44
CA GLY A 214 -14.18 10.02 13.58
C GLY A 214 -14.17 8.54 13.99
N LEU A 215 -13.10 7.83 13.67
CA LEU A 215 -12.85 6.45 14.11
C LEU A 215 -12.13 6.50 15.46
N ALA A 216 -12.78 7.08 16.46
CA ALA A 216 -12.42 6.97 17.86
C ALA A 216 -13.30 5.90 18.52
#